data_361e730cf1a7d35010e88db39a87f360
#
_entry.id   361e730cf1a7d35010e88db39a87f360
#
_cell.length_a   1.000
_cell.length_b   1.000
_cell.length_c   1.000
_cell.angle_alpha   90.00
_cell.angle_beta   90.00
_cell.angle_gamma   90.00
#
_symmetry.space_group_name_H-M   'P 1'
#
loop_
_entity.id
_entity.type
_entity.pdbx_description
1 polymer ?
#
loop_
_entity_poly.entity_id
_entity_poly.type
_entity_poly.pdbx_seq_one_letter_code
_entity_poly.pdbx_strand_id
1 'polypeptide(L)'
;GLGLGTASGVFAGVARLLKIHYLEQKENERLEKLKIITELEIIKTHFHPHFLSDALQNISHLIRNHSAQAPNAILKLADLLSYFLYENEKEKVSLEQEMQMVNAYLELEKIFYEDRIVIHSREPEGKNDIQVAPLIIVSIVQHCCEQSLLSLQQKLVVEIDLKTQNNQLEFSLHCNGYYE
;
A
#
# COMPACT_ATOMS: atom_id res chain seq x y z
N GLY A 1 45.95 5.65 51.05
CA GLY A 1 45.15 4.49 50.54
C GLY A 1 43.73 4.78 50.06
N LEU A 2 43.29 6.08 50.02
CA LEU A 2 41.86 6.45 49.68
C LEU A 2 41.63 6.77 48.20
N GLY A 3 42.65 6.92 47.38
CA GLY A 3 42.50 7.33 45.96
C GLY A 3 42.25 6.20 44.94
N LEU A 4 42.62 4.98 45.23
CA LEU A 4 42.52 3.83 44.31
C LEU A 4 41.12 3.21 44.30
N GLY A 5 40.34 3.31 45.38
CA GLY A 5 39.00 2.80 45.47
C GLY A 5 37.96 3.63 44.71
N THR A 6 38.13 4.95 44.66
CA THR A 6 37.22 5.87 43.97
C THR A 6 37.37 5.79 42.44
N ALA A 7 38.58 5.63 41.93
CA ALA A 7 38.86 5.47 40.50
C ALA A 7 38.26 4.16 39.94
N SER A 8 38.34 3.07 40.70
CA SER A 8 37.73 1.79 40.33
C SER A 8 36.21 1.83 40.26
N GLY A 9 35.58 2.54 41.20
CA GLY A 9 34.10 2.71 41.21
C GLY A 9 33.58 3.55 40.04
N VAL A 10 34.28 4.63 39.70
CA VAL A 10 33.95 5.49 38.55
C VAL A 10 34.08 4.72 37.24
N PHE A 11 35.18 3.97 37.07
CA PHE A 11 35.37 3.16 35.86
C PHE A 11 34.32 2.06 35.70
N ALA A 12 33.92 1.38 36.78
CA ALA A 12 32.85 0.40 36.76
C ALA A 12 31.49 1.04 36.44
N GLY A 13 31.24 2.25 36.94
CA GLY A 13 30.02 3.03 36.63
C GLY A 13 29.95 3.41 35.14
N VAL A 14 31.04 3.93 34.58
CA VAL A 14 31.08 4.28 33.14
C VAL A 14 30.93 3.04 32.26
N ALA A 15 31.60 1.94 32.59
CA ALA A 15 31.45 0.69 31.83
C ALA A 15 30.02 0.16 31.86
N ARG A 16 29.32 0.32 32.99
CA ARG A 16 27.90 -0.08 33.13
C ARG A 16 26.99 0.82 32.31
N LEU A 17 27.20 2.12 32.29
CA LEU A 17 26.44 3.07 31.47
C LEU A 17 26.62 2.79 29.98
N LEU A 18 27.86 2.58 29.54
CA LEU A 18 28.17 2.22 28.14
C LEU A 18 27.47 0.92 27.73
N LYS A 19 27.48 -0.10 28.62
CA LYS A 19 26.80 -1.36 28.38
C LYS A 19 25.28 -1.19 28.26
N ILE A 20 24.67 -0.39 29.14
CA ILE A 20 23.23 -0.11 29.09
C ILE A 20 22.90 0.60 27.78
N HIS A 21 23.63 1.65 27.43
CA HIS A 21 23.43 2.40 26.19
C HIS A 21 23.61 1.52 24.93
N TYR A 22 24.60 0.65 24.92
CA TYR A 22 24.80 -0.32 23.83
C TYR A 22 23.63 -1.31 23.72
N LEU A 23 23.12 -1.81 24.85
CA LEU A 23 21.97 -2.72 24.86
C LEU A 23 20.68 -2.04 24.41
N GLU A 24 20.45 -0.79 24.80
CA GLU A 24 19.34 0.03 24.35
C GLU A 24 19.38 0.29 22.83
N GLN A 25 20.54 0.64 22.31
CA GLN A 25 20.73 0.81 20.85
C GLN A 25 20.42 -0.49 20.10
N LYS A 26 20.94 -1.61 20.58
CA LYS A 26 20.71 -2.91 19.94
C LYS A 26 19.24 -3.34 19.98
N GLU A 27 18.54 -3.03 21.06
CA GLU A 27 17.10 -3.31 21.18
C GLU A 27 16.28 -2.39 20.26
N ASN A 28 16.63 -1.11 20.15
CA ASN A 28 16.01 -0.19 19.22
C ASN A 28 16.17 -0.65 17.75
N GLU A 29 17.39 -1.05 17.35
CA GLU A 29 17.63 -1.62 16.01
C GLU A 29 16.79 -2.89 15.76
N ARG A 30 16.62 -3.72 16.78
CA ARG A 30 15.80 -4.92 16.69
C ARG A 30 14.32 -4.57 16.54
N LEU A 31 13.83 -3.60 17.30
CA LEU A 31 12.44 -3.13 17.23
C LEU A 31 12.13 -2.51 15.87
N GLU A 32 13.06 -1.69 15.33
CA GLU A 32 12.91 -1.15 13.99
C GLU A 32 12.84 -2.23 12.91
N LYS A 33 13.71 -3.25 12.98
CA LYS A 33 13.64 -4.40 12.05
C LYS A 33 12.34 -5.18 12.18
N LEU A 34 11.86 -5.42 13.40
CA LEU A 34 10.58 -6.09 13.62
C LEU A 34 9.43 -5.26 13.06
N LYS A 35 9.45 -3.93 13.26
CA LYS A 35 8.45 -3.03 12.70
C LYS A 35 8.40 -3.14 11.18
N ILE A 36 9.53 -3.03 10.50
CA ILE A 36 9.63 -3.17 9.04
C ILE A 36 9.10 -4.54 8.56
N ILE A 37 9.44 -5.62 9.25
CA ILE A 37 8.97 -6.96 8.89
C ILE A 37 7.45 -7.05 9.04
N THR A 38 6.90 -6.53 10.15
CA THR A 38 5.45 -6.52 10.37
C THR A 38 4.72 -5.67 9.33
N GLU A 39 5.24 -4.50 8.99
CA GLU A 39 4.70 -3.64 7.93
C GLU A 39 4.70 -4.36 6.57
N LEU A 40 5.77 -5.08 6.24
CA LEU A 40 5.84 -5.91 5.01
C LEU A 40 4.85 -7.08 5.03
N GLU A 41 4.60 -7.70 6.19
CA GLU A 41 3.60 -8.76 6.31
C GLU A 41 2.17 -8.23 6.12
N ILE A 42 1.86 -7.05 6.64
CA ILE A 42 0.58 -6.38 6.44
C ILE A 42 0.35 -6.12 4.94
N ILE A 43 1.35 -5.56 4.25
CA ILE A 43 1.27 -5.34 2.81
C ILE A 43 1.03 -6.67 2.07
N LYS A 44 1.73 -7.74 2.42
CA LYS A 44 1.59 -9.05 1.78
C LYS A 44 0.23 -9.73 2.00
N THR A 45 -0.44 -9.44 3.11
CA THR A 45 -1.73 -10.06 3.43
C THR A 45 -2.92 -9.35 2.78
N HIS A 46 -2.81 -8.05 2.53
CA HIS A 46 -3.90 -7.23 1.98
C HIS A 46 -3.73 -6.95 0.48
N PHE A 47 -2.52 -7.02 -0.04
CA PHE A 47 -2.28 -7.03 -1.47
C PHE A 47 -2.26 -8.46 -2.02
N HIS A 48 -2.79 -8.66 -3.21
CA HIS A 48 -2.46 -9.85 -3.98
C HIS A 48 -0.92 -9.96 -4.08
N PRO A 49 -0.32 -11.11 -3.69
CA PRO A 49 1.14 -11.25 -3.61
C PRO A 49 1.88 -10.91 -4.91
N HIS A 50 1.18 -11.06 -6.04
CA HIS A 50 1.72 -10.76 -7.37
C HIS A 50 1.78 -9.27 -7.68
N PHE A 51 0.82 -8.45 -7.18
CA PHE A 51 0.76 -7.03 -7.52
C PHE A 51 2.06 -6.29 -7.27
N LEU A 52 2.62 -6.40 -6.06
CA LEU A 52 3.85 -5.68 -5.70
C LEU A 52 5.03 -6.12 -6.58
N SER A 53 5.14 -7.44 -6.83
CA SER A 53 6.18 -7.98 -7.70
C SER A 53 6.04 -7.47 -9.13
N ASP A 54 4.83 -7.48 -9.66
CA ASP A 54 4.52 -7.04 -11.02
C ASP A 54 4.71 -5.53 -11.18
N ALA A 55 4.27 -4.74 -10.19
CA ALA A 55 4.48 -3.30 -10.18
C ALA A 55 5.98 -2.94 -10.20
N LEU A 56 6.80 -3.62 -9.39
CA LEU A 56 8.25 -3.40 -9.38
C LEU A 56 8.91 -3.84 -10.69
N GLN A 57 8.45 -4.94 -11.30
CA GLN A 57 8.94 -5.39 -12.61
C GLN A 57 8.58 -4.39 -13.72
N ASN A 58 7.34 -3.89 -13.72
CA ASN A 58 6.87 -2.90 -14.67
C ASN A 58 7.63 -1.56 -14.52
N ILE A 59 7.85 -1.10 -13.28
CA ILE A 59 8.69 0.08 -13.01
C ILE A 59 10.12 -0.14 -13.53
N SER A 60 10.70 -1.31 -13.26
CA SER A 60 12.03 -1.66 -13.77
C SER A 60 12.09 -1.62 -15.30
N HIS A 61 11.02 -2.08 -15.98
CA HIS A 61 10.89 -2.00 -17.43
C HIS A 61 10.81 -0.54 -17.91
N LEU A 62 9.99 0.30 -17.25
CA LEU A 62 9.88 1.73 -17.58
C LEU A 62 11.24 2.44 -17.44
N ILE A 63 12.00 2.15 -16.39
CA ILE A 63 13.34 2.73 -16.16
C ILE A 63 14.31 2.30 -17.26
N ARG A 64 14.34 1.01 -17.60
CA ARG A 64 15.23 0.49 -18.66
C ARG A 64 14.94 1.09 -20.03
N ASN A 65 13.68 1.39 -20.30
CA ASN A 65 13.25 2.02 -21.54
C ASN A 65 13.30 3.55 -21.50
N HIS A 66 13.89 4.14 -20.45
CA HIS A 66 13.97 5.58 -20.27
C HIS A 66 12.60 6.30 -20.38
N SER A 67 11.53 5.64 -19.94
CA SER A 67 10.18 6.22 -19.96
C SER A 67 10.06 7.40 -19.01
N ALA A 68 9.50 8.51 -19.50
CA ALA A 68 9.19 9.69 -18.67
C ALA A 68 8.15 9.38 -17.56
N GLN A 69 7.42 8.28 -17.67
CA GLN A 69 6.42 7.86 -16.69
C GLN A 69 7.02 7.12 -15.46
N ALA A 70 8.27 6.67 -15.52
CA ALA A 70 8.88 5.91 -14.43
C ALA A 70 8.83 6.63 -13.07
N PRO A 71 9.17 7.94 -12.93
CA PRO A 71 9.06 8.65 -11.67
C PRO A 71 7.62 8.72 -11.14
N ASN A 72 6.65 8.94 -12.03
CA ASN A 72 5.23 9.01 -11.67
C ASN A 72 4.72 7.64 -11.15
N ALA A 73 5.11 6.55 -11.80
CA ALA A 73 4.77 5.20 -11.36
C ALA A 73 5.33 4.89 -9.96
N ILE A 74 6.56 5.30 -9.67
CA ILE A 74 7.18 5.14 -8.35
C ILE A 74 6.39 5.90 -7.28
N LEU A 75 6.03 7.16 -7.54
CA LEU A 75 5.27 7.99 -6.59
C LEU A 75 3.90 7.38 -6.31
N LYS A 76 3.18 6.96 -7.35
CA LYS A 76 1.86 6.32 -7.18
C LYS A 76 1.93 5.01 -6.41
N LEU A 77 2.96 4.19 -6.65
CA LEU A 77 3.17 2.98 -5.88
C LEU A 77 3.48 3.31 -4.41
N ALA A 78 4.29 4.33 -4.14
CA ALA A 78 4.59 4.77 -2.79
C ALA A 78 3.35 5.27 -2.04
N ASP A 79 2.47 6.05 -2.71
CA ASP A 79 1.20 6.52 -2.15
C ASP A 79 0.27 5.35 -1.80
N LEU A 80 0.14 4.37 -2.69
CA LEU A 80 -0.61 3.15 -2.45
C LEU A 80 -0.08 2.39 -1.23
N LEU A 81 1.22 2.14 -1.17
CA LEU A 81 1.84 1.43 -0.05
C LEU A 81 1.67 2.18 1.28
N SER A 82 1.78 3.50 1.27
CA SER A 82 1.54 4.34 2.45
C SER A 82 0.11 4.21 2.94
N TYR A 83 -0.88 4.26 2.05
CA TYR A 83 -2.27 4.07 2.42
C TYR A 83 -2.51 2.70 3.07
N PHE A 84 -1.98 1.63 2.49
CA PHE A 84 -2.13 0.29 3.03
C PHE A 84 -1.52 0.15 4.44
N LEU A 85 -0.41 0.84 4.71
CA LEU A 85 0.24 0.79 6.01
C LEU A 85 -0.55 1.54 7.09
N TYR A 86 -1.09 2.72 6.76
CA TYR A 86 -1.64 3.63 7.76
C TYR A 86 -3.16 3.57 7.89
N GLU A 87 -3.89 3.28 6.81
CA GLU A 87 -5.35 3.25 6.85
C GLU A 87 -5.92 1.89 7.25
N ASN A 88 -5.15 0.81 7.10
CA ASN A 88 -5.58 -0.53 7.49
C ASN A 88 -5.82 -0.70 9.01
N GLU A 89 -5.20 0.15 9.83
CA GLU A 89 -5.41 0.14 11.28
C GLU A 89 -6.74 0.79 11.71
N LYS A 90 -7.41 1.49 10.81
CA LYS A 90 -8.68 2.15 11.11
C LYS A 90 -9.84 1.16 10.98
N GLU A 91 -10.82 1.28 11.86
CA GLU A 91 -12.04 0.45 11.79
C GLU A 91 -12.87 0.81 10.54
N LYS A 92 -12.89 2.09 10.16
CA LYS A 92 -13.61 2.60 8.99
C LYS A 92 -12.87 3.78 8.37
N VAL A 93 -13.05 3.93 7.06
CA VAL A 93 -12.57 5.06 6.26
C VAL A 93 -13.72 5.66 5.46
N SER A 94 -13.58 6.91 5.00
CA SER A 94 -14.60 7.48 4.11
C SER A 94 -14.57 6.81 2.75
N LEU A 95 -15.74 6.70 2.10
CA LEU A 95 -15.82 6.20 0.72
C LEU A 95 -14.94 7.03 -0.22
N GLU A 96 -14.78 8.32 0.05
CA GLU A 96 -13.89 9.18 -0.75
C GLU A 96 -12.43 8.71 -0.65
N GLN A 97 -11.94 8.38 0.56
CA GLN A 97 -10.58 7.86 0.73
C GLN A 97 -10.37 6.53 0.00
N GLU A 98 -11.33 5.61 0.09
CA GLU A 98 -11.29 4.35 -0.66
C GLU A 98 -11.27 4.58 -2.17
N MET A 99 -12.09 5.49 -2.69
CA MET A 99 -12.13 5.80 -4.12
C MET A 99 -10.87 6.52 -4.60
N GLN A 100 -10.24 7.36 -3.77
CA GLN A 100 -8.92 7.92 -4.08
C GLN A 100 -7.88 6.83 -4.27
N MET A 101 -7.92 5.77 -3.45
CA MET A 101 -7.02 4.62 -3.59
C MET A 101 -7.31 3.80 -4.83
N VAL A 102 -8.59 3.52 -5.11
CA VAL A 102 -9.00 2.85 -6.35
C VAL A 102 -8.48 3.60 -7.57
N ASN A 103 -8.66 4.92 -7.58
CA ASN A 103 -8.18 5.76 -8.68
C ASN A 103 -6.65 5.74 -8.80
N ALA A 104 -5.91 5.82 -7.67
CA ALA A 104 -4.46 5.74 -7.68
C ALA A 104 -3.95 4.37 -8.21
N TYR A 105 -4.61 3.28 -7.83
CA TYR A 105 -4.33 1.93 -8.35
C TYR A 105 -4.56 1.85 -9.86
N LEU A 106 -5.73 2.28 -10.33
CA LEU A 106 -6.10 2.22 -11.75
C LEU A 106 -5.21 3.13 -12.62
N GLU A 107 -4.79 4.29 -12.10
CA GLU A 107 -3.83 5.15 -12.78
C GLU A 107 -2.44 4.51 -12.89
N LEU A 108 -2.01 3.76 -11.88
CA LEU A 108 -0.76 3.00 -11.93
C LEU A 108 -0.85 1.90 -13.00
N GLU A 109 -1.95 1.13 -13.01
CA GLU A 109 -2.20 0.13 -14.05
C GLU A 109 -2.24 0.74 -15.45
N LYS A 110 -2.83 1.93 -15.60
CA LYS A 110 -2.84 2.66 -16.88
C LYS A 110 -1.43 3.07 -17.34
N ILE A 111 -0.53 3.41 -16.42
CA ILE A 111 0.88 3.66 -16.76
C ILE A 111 1.56 2.40 -17.27
N PHE A 112 1.26 1.22 -16.67
CA PHE A 112 1.88 -0.04 -17.05
C PHE A 112 1.36 -0.62 -18.37
N TYR A 113 0.06 -0.47 -18.61
CA TYR A 113 -0.63 -1.08 -19.75
C TYR A 113 -1.07 -0.07 -20.82
N GLU A 114 -0.78 1.22 -20.60
CA GLU A 114 -1.04 2.33 -21.54
C GLU A 114 -2.51 2.34 -22.06
N ASP A 115 -2.68 2.36 -23.38
CA ASP A 115 -4.01 2.40 -24.03
C ASP A 115 -4.83 1.10 -23.90
N ARG A 116 -4.31 0.11 -23.17
CA ARG A 116 -4.99 -1.18 -22.97
C ARG A 116 -6.03 -1.14 -21.85
N ILE A 117 -6.03 -0.10 -21.01
CA ILE A 117 -6.99 0.05 -19.91
C ILE A 117 -7.84 1.32 -20.13
N VAL A 118 -9.16 1.12 -20.12
CA VAL A 118 -10.16 2.20 -20.16
C VAL A 118 -10.97 2.15 -18.87
N ILE A 119 -11.09 3.28 -18.19
CA ILE A 119 -11.73 3.36 -16.87
C ILE A 119 -12.94 4.28 -16.96
N HIS A 120 -14.08 3.79 -16.52
CA HIS A 120 -15.31 4.55 -16.32
C HIS A 120 -15.75 4.44 -14.87
N SER A 121 -15.74 5.56 -14.13
CA SER A 121 -16.18 5.60 -12.74
C SER A 121 -17.37 6.55 -12.59
N ARG A 122 -18.41 6.09 -11.90
CA ARG A 122 -19.54 6.89 -11.45
C ARG A 122 -19.64 6.80 -9.95
N GLU A 123 -19.62 7.94 -9.30
CA GLU A 123 -19.59 8.04 -7.84
C GLU A 123 -20.80 8.85 -7.36
N PRO A 124 -21.38 8.52 -6.18
CA PRO A 124 -22.47 9.28 -5.59
C PRO A 124 -21.99 10.63 -5.06
N GLU A 125 -22.90 11.58 -4.94
CA GLU A 125 -22.67 12.81 -4.17
C GLU A 125 -22.59 12.49 -2.66
N GLY A 126 -21.84 13.29 -1.88
CA GLY A 126 -21.77 13.12 -0.41
C GLY A 126 -20.96 11.93 0.07
N LYS A 127 -20.02 11.44 -0.74
CA LYS A 127 -19.17 10.27 -0.44
C LYS A 127 -18.32 10.41 0.83
N ASN A 128 -18.09 11.63 1.33
CA ASN A 128 -17.37 11.86 2.58
C ASN A 128 -18.14 11.37 3.81
N ASP A 129 -19.47 11.37 3.75
CA ASP A 129 -20.34 10.97 4.87
C ASP A 129 -20.52 9.46 4.94
N ILE A 130 -20.16 8.73 3.87
CA ILE A 130 -20.29 7.28 3.78
C ILE A 130 -19.01 6.65 4.32
N GLN A 131 -19.17 5.76 5.31
CA GLN A 131 -18.07 5.03 5.93
C GLN A 131 -18.08 3.58 5.48
N VAL A 132 -16.91 3.09 5.05
CA VAL A 132 -16.71 1.70 4.58
C VAL A 132 -15.53 1.06 5.33
N ALA A 133 -15.45 -0.26 5.30
CA ALA A 133 -14.25 -0.94 5.77
C ALA A 133 -13.06 -0.59 4.86
N PRO A 134 -11.88 -0.31 5.43
CA PRO A 134 -10.70 0.02 4.64
C PRO A 134 -10.33 -1.13 3.71
N LEU A 135 -9.80 -0.79 2.55
CA LEU A 135 -9.25 -1.70 1.53
C LEU A 135 -10.26 -2.63 0.85
N ILE A 136 -11.56 -2.54 1.15
CA ILE A 136 -12.54 -3.47 0.58
C ILE A 136 -12.75 -3.23 -0.91
N ILE A 137 -12.95 -1.97 -1.31
CA ILE A 137 -13.24 -1.63 -2.71
C ILE A 137 -12.00 -1.81 -3.57
N VAL A 138 -10.85 -1.30 -3.11
CA VAL A 138 -9.59 -1.43 -3.85
C VAL A 138 -9.19 -2.88 -4.05
N SER A 139 -9.40 -3.75 -3.05
CA SER A 139 -9.08 -5.19 -3.16
C SER A 139 -9.96 -5.90 -4.19
N ILE A 140 -11.25 -5.57 -4.27
CA ILE A 140 -12.17 -6.13 -5.26
C ILE A 140 -11.76 -5.67 -6.67
N VAL A 141 -11.48 -4.37 -6.85
CA VAL A 141 -11.05 -3.82 -8.14
C VAL A 141 -9.73 -4.44 -8.58
N GLN A 142 -8.76 -4.55 -7.67
CA GLN A 142 -7.48 -5.19 -7.93
C GLN A 142 -7.65 -6.62 -8.41
N HIS A 143 -8.41 -7.43 -7.67
CA HIS A 143 -8.66 -8.83 -8.03
C HIS A 143 -9.29 -8.96 -9.42
N CYS A 144 -10.30 -8.12 -9.72
CA CYS A 144 -10.97 -8.13 -11.01
C CYS A 144 -10.04 -7.73 -12.17
N CYS A 145 -9.20 -6.71 -11.97
CA CYS A 145 -8.21 -6.29 -12.96
C CYS A 145 -7.17 -7.38 -13.23
N GLU A 146 -6.61 -8.01 -12.19
CA GLU A 146 -5.63 -9.07 -12.33
C GLU A 146 -6.19 -10.26 -13.13
N GLN A 147 -7.39 -10.73 -12.79
CA GLN A 147 -8.03 -11.84 -13.51
C GLN A 147 -8.29 -11.50 -14.97
N SER A 148 -8.75 -10.28 -15.22
CA SER A 148 -9.03 -9.81 -16.58
C SER A 148 -7.77 -9.62 -17.41
N LEU A 149 -6.69 -9.10 -16.85
CA LEU A 149 -5.41 -8.90 -17.54
C LEU A 149 -4.73 -10.22 -17.93
N LEU A 150 -4.90 -11.28 -17.13
CA LEU A 150 -4.38 -12.61 -17.45
C LEU A 150 -5.09 -13.25 -18.64
N SER A 151 -6.36 -12.92 -18.89
CA SER A 151 -7.20 -13.54 -19.90
C SER A 151 -7.25 -12.78 -21.24
N LEU A 152 -6.78 -11.51 -21.29
CA LEU A 152 -7.07 -10.61 -22.39
C LEU A 152 -5.96 -10.51 -23.45
N GLN A 153 -6.38 -10.79 -24.70
CA GLN A 153 -5.73 -10.28 -25.91
C GLN A 153 -6.27 -8.88 -26.35
N GLN A 154 -7.27 -8.34 -25.64
CA GLN A 154 -7.99 -7.10 -25.99
C GLN A 154 -7.85 -6.03 -24.90
N LYS A 155 -8.43 -4.84 -25.13
CA LYS A 155 -8.47 -3.75 -24.13
C LYS A 155 -9.32 -4.15 -22.95
N LEU A 156 -8.82 -3.88 -21.73
CA LEU A 156 -9.57 -4.00 -20.49
C LEU A 156 -10.42 -2.75 -20.30
N VAL A 157 -11.72 -2.92 -20.17
CA VAL A 157 -12.65 -1.86 -19.77
C VAL A 157 -13.08 -2.12 -18.33
N VAL A 158 -12.82 -1.18 -17.44
CA VAL A 158 -13.20 -1.22 -16.03
C VAL A 158 -14.31 -0.20 -15.80
N GLU A 159 -15.49 -0.67 -15.47
CA GLU A 159 -16.65 0.17 -15.15
C GLU A 159 -16.96 0.03 -13.66
N ILE A 160 -16.91 1.15 -12.95
CA ILE A 160 -17.23 1.25 -11.52
C ILE A 160 -18.47 2.11 -11.38
N ASP A 161 -19.53 1.56 -10.81
CA ASP A 161 -20.75 2.29 -10.50
C ASP A 161 -21.08 2.18 -9.02
N LEU A 162 -21.11 3.32 -8.35
CA LEU A 162 -21.43 3.46 -6.94
C LEU A 162 -22.72 4.23 -6.79
N LYS A 163 -23.70 3.65 -6.12
CA LYS A 163 -25.01 4.27 -5.84
C LYS A 163 -25.32 4.20 -4.35
N THR A 164 -25.95 5.23 -3.86
CA THR A 164 -26.51 5.23 -2.51
C THR A 164 -28.02 5.27 -2.58
N GLN A 165 -28.68 4.23 -2.05
CA GLN A 165 -30.12 4.16 -1.92
C GLN A 165 -30.50 3.66 -0.53
N ASN A 166 -31.47 4.34 0.14
CA ASN A 166 -31.99 3.91 1.44
C ASN A 166 -30.91 3.63 2.50
N ASN A 167 -29.90 4.45 2.59
CA ASN A 167 -28.75 4.29 3.51
C ASN A 167 -27.91 3.03 3.25
N GLN A 168 -28.01 2.45 2.06
CA GLN A 168 -27.20 1.35 1.59
C GLN A 168 -26.32 1.80 0.43
N LEU A 169 -25.03 1.40 0.45
CA LEU A 169 -24.10 1.58 -0.65
C LEU A 169 -24.17 0.36 -1.56
N GLU A 170 -24.53 0.57 -2.81
CA GLU A 170 -24.44 -0.42 -3.87
C GLU A 170 -23.18 -0.15 -4.69
N PHE A 171 -22.32 -1.16 -4.75
CA PHE A 171 -21.09 -1.15 -5.54
C PHE A 171 -21.22 -2.17 -6.67
N SER A 172 -21.08 -1.72 -7.89
CA SER A 172 -21.06 -2.55 -9.09
C SER A 172 -19.73 -2.38 -9.81
N LEU A 173 -19.06 -3.48 -10.06
CA LEU A 173 -17.81 -3.54 -10.82
C LEU A 173 -18.01 -4.43 -12.04
N HIS A 174 -17.69 -3.91 -13.20
CA HIS A 174 -17.70 -4.68 -14.45
C HIS A 174 -16.33 -4.55 -15.12
N CYS A 175 -15.69 -5.68 -15.37
CA CYS A 175 -14.45 -5.76 -16.14
C CYS A 175 -14.69 -6.67 -17.35
N ASN A 176 -14.48 -6.16 -18.57
CA ASN A 176 -14.59 -7.00 -19.76
C ASN A 176 -13.49 -8.07 -19.77
N GLY A 177 -13.87 -9.32 -19.94
CA GLY A 177 -12.95 -10.45 -19.95
C GLY A 177 -13.22 -11.48 -18.84
N TYR A 178 -14.05 -11.15 -17.87
CA TYR A 178 -14.58 -12.09 -16.90
C TYR A 178 -15.94 -12.58 -17.39
N TYR A 179 -15.96 -13.78 -17.95
CA TYR A 179 -17.17 -14.53 -18.16
C TYR A 179 -17.15 -15.70 -17.17
N GLU A 180 -17.94 -15.64 -16.13
CA GLU A 180 -18.39 -16.85 -15.48
C GLU A 180 -19.46 -17.54 -16.33
#